data_fedcaaaeabe502332e89aaba3318b9ff
#
_entry.id   fedcaaaeabe502332e89aaba3318b9ff
#
_cell.length_a   1.000
_cell.length_b   1.000
_cell.length_c   1.000
_cell.angle_alpha   90.00
_cell.angle_beta   90.00
_cell.angle_gamma   90.00
#
_symmetry.space_group_name_H-M   'P 1'
#
loop_
_entity.id
_entity.type
_entity.pdbx_description
1 polymer ?
#
loop_
_entity_poly.entity_id
_entity_poly.type
_entity_poly.pdbx_seq_one_letter_code
_entity_poly.pdbx_strand_id
1 'polypeptide(L)'
;YHAFRGIIADIEEEMMPEDTLIVNMASGTPAMKSALLVMATLAEYRFLPIQVSTPKRRSNLEHEEREDYDVETNWELDEDNQPEAEKRCEEVRCMHLVQLLKMDMIKKHLQSYDYHAALQVGREIQRELGKEDYDWLEAADARAVLDWERMNRFLPENNGVLWPVKAENQNRVLLEYTLSLDLKVKRGEYADFIRAITPLGVDLLERVIKQYCNIHIEDYYSSRDSQKWSRGKLANSEVLKILDRKFN
;
A
#
# COMPACT_ATOMS: atom_id res chain seq x y z
N TYR A 1 -12.60 -27.10 0.69
CA TYR A 1 -12.27 -25.99 -0.19
C TYR A 1 -12.39 -26.39 -1.67
N HIS A 2 -11.60 -27.36 -2.16
CA HIS A 2 -11.58 -27.77 -3.58
C HIS A 2 -12.95 -28.22 -4.12
N ALA A 3 -13.73 -28.95 -3.33
CA ALA A 3 -15.06 -29.38 -3.75
C ALA A 3 -16.01 -28.18 -3.97
N PHE A 4 -16.02 -27.21 -3.06
CA PHE A 4 -16.85 -26.00 -3.24
C PHE A 4 -16.38 -25.15 -4.41
N ARG A 5 -15.06 -25.10 -4.64
CA ARG A 5 -14.52 -24.38 -5.78
C ARG A 5 -15.06 -24.90 -7.12
N GLY A 6 -15.08 -26.23 -7.28
CA GLY A 6 -15.67 -26.83 -8.48
C GLY A 6 -17.17 -26.50 -8.63
N ILE A 7 -17.94 -26.73 -7.57
CA ILE A 7 -19.40 -26.47 -7.59
C ILE A 7 -19.72 -25.02 -7.92
N ILE A 8 -19.01 -24.06 -7.31
CA ILE A 8 -19.25 -22.63 -7.55
C ILE A 8 -18.84 -22.24 -8.97
N ALA A 9 -17.72 -22.77 -9.48
CA ALA A 9 -17.31 -22.53 -10.86
C ALA A 9 -18.36 -23.04 -11.86
N ASP A 10 -18.88 -24.26 -11.66
CA ASP A 10 -19.93 -24.85 -12.50
C ASP A 10 -21.20 -23.98 -12.49
N ILE A 11 -21.58 -23.44 -11.33
CA ILE A 11 -22.75 -22.55 -11.20
C ILE A 11 -22.47 -21.21 -11.92
N GLU A 12 -21.30 -20.61 -11.76
CA GLU A 12 -20.96 -19.34 -12.41
C GLU A 12 -20.95 -19.44 -13.94
N GLU A 13 -20.62 -20.62 -14.49
CA GLU A 13 -20.67 -20.86 -15.94
C GLU A 13 -22.10 -20.83 -16.50
N GLU A 14 -23.09 -21.15 -15.66
CA GLU A 14 -24.51 -21.15 -16.03
C GLU A 14 -25.23 -19.83 -15.75
N MET A 15 -24.58 -18.89 -15.01
CA MET A 15 -25.20 -17.63 -14.60
C MET A 15 -25.15 -16.56 -15.70
N MET A 16 -26.20 -15.75 -15.76
CA MET A 16 -26.24 -14.54 -16.58
C MET A 16 -25.47 -13.40 -15.89
N PRO A 17 -25.00 -12.38 -16.64
CA PRO A 17 -24.21 -11.26 -16.05
C PRO A 17 -24.95 -10.48 -14.95
N GLU A 18 -26.26 -10.47 -14.95
CA GLU A 18 -27.15 -9.84 -13.96
C GLU A 18 -27.46 -10.69 -12.74
N ASP A 19 -27.14 -11.98 -12.78
CA ASP A 19 -27.41 -12.89 -11.68
C ASP A 19 -26.46 -12.67 -10.50
N THR A 20 -26.98 -12.94 -9.31
CA THR A 20 -26.20 -12.90 -8.07
C THR A 20 -26.28 -14.24 -7.37
N LEU A 21 -25.14 -14.92 -7.20
CA LEU A 21 -25.07 -16.15 -6.43
C LEU A 21 -25.12 -15.82 -4.94
N ILE A 22 -26.10 -16.37 -4.24
CA ILE A 22 -26.23 -16.27 -2.78
C ILE A 22 -25.91 -17.63 -2.16
N VAL A 23 -24.95 -17.64 -1.23
CA VAL A 23 -24.53 -18.86 -0.53
C VAL A 23 -24.92 -18.79 0.94
N ASN A 24 -25.85 -19.65 1.34
CA ASN A 24 -26.26 -19.75 2.74
C ASN A 24 -25.24 -20.53 3.56
N MET A 25 -24.64 -19.85 4.55
CA MET A 25 -23.63 -20.40 5.46
C MET A 25 -24.20 -20.81 6.84
N ALA A 26 -25.53 -20.79 7.01
CA ALA A 26 -26.16 -21.12 8.29
C ALA A 26 -25.98 -22.59 8.69
N SER A 27 -25.97 -23.51 7.71
CA SER A 27 -25.83 -24.94 7.91
C SER A 27 -24.48 -25.46 7.40
N GLY A 28 -24.13 -26.69 7.77
CA GLY A 28 -22.88 -27.33 7.41
C GLY A 28 -21.86 -27.39 8.57
N THR A 29 -20.83 -28.21 8.37
CA THR A 29 -19.77 -28.36 9.37
C THR A 29 -18.94 -27.07 9.50
N PRO A 30 -18.25 -26.84 10.63
CA PRO A 30 -17.34 -25.70 10.78
C PRO A 30 -16.30 -25.60 9.67
N ALA A 31 -15.79 -26.73 9.17
CA ALA A 31 -14.82 -26.76 8.06
C ALA A 31 -15.45 -26.29 6.74
N MET A 32 -16.71 -26.64 6.47
CA MET A 32 -17.46 -26.18 5.29
C MET A 32 -17.66 -24.66 5.34
N LYS A 33 -18.13 -24.16 6.48
CA LYS A 33 -18.33 -22.72 6.70
C LYS A 33 -17.04 -21.93 6.54
N SER A 34 -15.94 -22.42 7.14
CA SER A 34 -14.62 -21.78 7.02
C SER A 34 -14.11 -21.78 5.58
N ALA A 35 -14.33 -22.86 4.81
CA ALA A 35 -13.92 -22.90 3.41
C ALA A 35 -14.66 -21.87 2.56
N LEU A 36 -15.97 -21.77 2.71
CA LEU A 36 -16.80 -20.77 2.01
C LEU A 36 -16.41 -19.34 2.42
N LEU A 37 -16.14 -19.12 3.70
CA LEU A 37 -15.69 -17.84 4.24
C LEU A 37 -14.36 -17.40 3.60
N VAL A 38 -13.39 -18.31 3.49
CA VAL A 38 -12.11 -18.05 2.83
C VAL A 38 -12.31 -17.72 1.35
N MET A 39 -13.18 -18.46 0.65
CA MET A 39 -13.47 -18.22 -0.77
C MET A 39 -14.11 -16.84 -0.99
N ALA A 40 -15.10 -16.47 -0.18
CA ALA A 40 -15.71 -15.14 -0.22
C ALA A 40 -14.69 -14.02 0.08
N THR A 41 -13.75 -14.30 0.97
CA THR A 41 -12.71 -13.32 1.38
C THR A 41 -11.66 -13.10 0.30
N LEU A 42 -11.23 -14.16 -0.38
CA LEU A 42 -10.21 -14.08 -1.44
C LEU A 42 -10.77 -13.53 -2.76
N ALA A 43 -12.10 -13.33 -2.83
CA ALA A 43 -12.79 -12.82 -4.00
C ALA A 43 -12.49 -13.61 -5.30
N GLU A 44 -12.15 -14.90 -5.19
CA GLU A 44 -11.96 -15.78 -6.34
C GLU A 44 -13.28 -16.00 -7.11
N TYR A 45 -14.41 -15.88 -6.39
CA TYR A 45 -15.78 -16.06 -6.91
C TYR A 45 -16.69 -14.96 -6.39
N ARG A 46 -17.63 -14.53 -7.22
CA ARG A 46 -18.60 -13.46 -6.88
C ARG A 46 -19.86 -14.05 -6.29
N PHE A 47 -19.84 -14.41 -5.03
CA PHE A 47 -21.06 -14.78 -4.33
C PHE A 47 -21.26 -13.95 -3.05
N LEU A 48 -22.53 -13.81 -2.67
CA LEU A 48 -22.93 -13.13 -1.44
C LEU A 48 -23.11 -14.17 -0.33
N PRO A 49 -22.22 -14.24 0.65
CA PRO A 49 -22.40 -15.16 1.78
C PRO A 49 -23.42 -14.60 2.75
N ILE A 50 -24.44 -15.40 3.06
CA ILE A 50 -25.47 -15.06 4.03
C ILE A 50 -25.49 -16.05 5.18
N GLN A 51 -25.91 -15.57 6.34
CA GLN A 51 -26.23 -16.41 7.50
C GLN A 51 -27.66 -16.14 7.95
N VAL A 52 -28.38 -17.21 8.20
CA VAL A 52 -29.74 -17.16 8.73
C VAL A 52 -29.70 -17.56 10.20
N SER A 53 -30.15 -16.68 11.08
CA SER A 53 -30.20 -16.96 12.51
C SER A 53 -31.37 -17.87 12.86
N THR A 54 -31.20 -18.70 13.91
CA THR A 54 -32.25 -19.62 14.39
C THR A 54 -33.42 -18.82 14.97
N PRO A 55 -34.69 -19.23 14.72
CA PRO A 55 -35.85 -18.59 15.32
C PRO A 55 -35.80 -18.60 16.84
N LYS A 56 -36.15 -17.47 17.48
CA LYS A 56 -36.06 -17.31 18.95
C LYS A 56 -36.93 -18.29 19.73
N ARG A 57 -37.95 -18.85 19.12
CA ARG A 57 -38.95 -19.69 19.79
C ARG A 57 -38.88 -21.18 19.47
N ARG A 58 -38.01 -21.60 18.56
CA ARG A 58 -37.83 -23.02 18.20
C ARG A 58 -36.41 -23.45 18.54
N SER A 59 -36.25 -24.35 19.50
CA SER A 59 -35.00 -25.07 19.68
C SER A 59 -34.95 -26.22 18.68
N ASN A 60 -33.81 -26.48 18.07
CA ASN A 60 -33.58 -27.63 17.17
C ASN A 60 -33.67 -29.01 17.88
N LEU A 61 -34.25 -29.05 19.06
CA LEU A 61 -34.27 -30.25 19.90
C LEU A 61 -35.39 -31.26 19.52
N GLU A 62 -36.31 -30.91 18.62
CA GLU A 62 -37.40 -31.76 18.21
C GLU A 62 -37.49 -31.90 16.67
N HIS A 63 -36.44 -32.43 16.05
CA HIS A 63 -36.57 -32.98 14.70
C HIS A 63 -36.96 -34.44 14.80
N GLU A 64 -38.25 -34.69 15.01
CA GLU A 64 -38.81 -35.94 14.55
C GLU A 64 -38.92 -35.88 13.03
N GLU A 65 -38.27 -36.83 12.34
CA GLU A 65 -38.46 -37.05 10.89
C GLU A 65 -39.93 -37.45 10.71
N ARG A 66 -40.74 -36.51 10.25
CA ARG A 66 -42.12 -36.79 9.85
C ARG A 66 -42.11 -37.12 8.36
N GLU A 67 -42.57 -38.34 8.02
CA GLU A 67 -42.74 -38.78 6.61
C GLU A 67 -43.70 -37.88 5.82
N ASP A 68 -44.58 -37.12 6.49
CA ASP A 68 -45.63 -36.27 5.89
C ASP A 68 -45.28 -34.76 5.99
N TYR A 69 -44.01 -34.38 5.81
CA TYR A 69 -43.60 -32.96 5.84
C TYR A 69 -43.97 -32.25 4.54
N ASP A 70 -45.09 -31.51 4.55
CA ASP A 70 -45.51 -30.66 3.44
C ASP A 70 -44.81 -29.26 3.55
N VAL A 71 -43.86 -29.01 2.64
CA VAL A 71 -43.05 -27.79 2.62
C VAL A 71 -43.94 -26.56 2.34
N GLU A 72 -44.91 -26.66 1.44
CA GLU A 72 -45.76 -25.54 1.04
C GLU A 72 -46.67 -25.10 2.19
N THR A 73 -47.38 -26.05 2.80
CA THR A 73 -48.26 -25.76 3.94
C THR A 73 -47.48 -25.25 5.15
N ASN A 74 -46.30 -25.81 5.42
CA ASN A 74 -45.45 -25.32 6.54
C ASN A 74 -44.93 -23.92 6.28
N TRP A 75 -44.57 -23.57 5.03
CA TRP A 75 -44.14 -22.23 4.67
C TRP A 75 -45.29 -21.20 4.77
N GLU A 76 -46.48 -21.54 4.28
CA GLU A 76 -47.65 -20.66 4.38
C GLU A 76 -48.04 -20.33 5.83
N LEU A 77 -47.85 -21.29 6.74
CA LEU A 77 -48.15 -21.13 8.17
C LEU A 77 -46.97 -20.62 9.01
N ASP A 78 -45.80 -20.45 8.42
CA ASP A 78 -44.61 -20.03 9.17
C ASP A 78 -44.69 -18.54 9.54
N GLU A 79 -44.29 -18.23 10.77
CA GLU A 79 -44.22 -16.86 11.27
C GLU A 79 -43.24 -16.01 10.46
N ASP A 80 -42.23 -16.61 9.82
CA ASP A 80 -41.24 -15.92 8.99
C ASP A 80 -41.80 -15.51 7.61
N ASN A 81 -42.91 -16.11 7.16
CA ASN A 81 -43.57 -15.76 5.91
C ASN A 81 -44.58 -14.60 6.05
N GLN A 82 -44.59 -13.91 7.17
CA GLN A 82 -45.43 -12.74 7.38
C GLN A 82 -44.74 -11.47 6.92
N PRO A 83 -45.46 -10.45 6.40
CA PRO A 83 -44.88 -9.17 5.96
C PRO A 83 -44.09 -8.43 7.04
N GLU A 84 -44.41 -8.67 8.32
CA GLU A 84 -43.82 -8.05 9.50
C GLU A 84 -42.79 -8.95 10.19
N ALA A 85 -42.42 -10.08 9.59
CA ALA A 85 -41.46 -11.02 10.15
C ALA A 85 -40.08 -10.37 10.34
N GLU A 86 -39.43 -10.71 11.43
CA GLU A 86 -38.04 -10.24 11.72
C GLU A 86 -37.11 -10.81 10.63
N LYS A 87 -36.38 -9.94 9.94
CA LYS A 87 -35.36 -10.36 8.96
C LYS A 87 -34.19 -11.05 9.68
N ARG A 88 -34.13 -12.38 9.56
CA ARG A 88 -33.12 -13.23 10.19
C ARG A 88 -31.96 -13.56 9.27
N CYS A 89 -31.96 -13.00 8.07
CA CYS A 89 -30.93 -13.19 7.08
C CYS A 89 -29.96 -12.01 7.11
N GLU A 90 -28.71 -12.27 7.41
CA GLU A 90 -27.64 -11.26 7.46
C GLU A 90 -26.51 -11.62 6.49
N GLU A 91 -25.99 -10.62 5.80
CA GLU A 91 -24.79 -10.78 4.97
C GLU A 91 -23.57 -11.00 5.86
N VAL A 92 -22.81 -12.07 5.60
CA VAL A 92 -21.55 -12.34 6.30
C VAL A 92 -20.42 -11.56 5.64
N ARG A 93 -20.07 -10.42 6.21
CA ARG A 93 -18.98 -9.58 5.71
C ARG A 93 -17.64 -9.97 6.32
N CYS A 94 -16.76 -10.49 5.49
CA CYS A 94 -15.40 -10.86 5.89
C CYS A 94 -14.39 -9.71 5.71
N MET A 95 -14.86 -8.46 5.69
CA MET A 95 -14.04 -7.27 5.48
C MET A 95 -12.80 -7.23 6.40
N HIS A 96 -12.93 -7.65 7.65
CA HIS A 96 -11.82 -7.65 8.61
C HIS A 96 -10.66 -8.55 8.21
N LEU A 97 -10.90 -9.72 7.60
CA LEU A 97 -9.81 -10.63 7.24
C LEU A 97 -9.01 -10.10 6.04
N VAL A 98 -9.69 -9.58 5.01
CA VAL A 98 -9.01 -8.93 3.86
C VAL A 98 -8.20 -7.74 4.32
N GLN A 99 -8.77 -6.90 5.19
CA GLN A 99 -8.07 -5.76 5.77
C GLN A 99 -6.82 -6.19 6.52
N LEU A 100 -6.93 -7.18 7.42
CA LEU A 100 -5.78 -7.67 8.19
C LEU A 100 -4.67 -8.20 7.28
N LEU A 101 -5.01 -8.95 6.23
CA LEU A 101 -4.04 -9.44 5.25
C LEU A 101 -3.36 -8.30 4.50
N LYS A 102 -4.12 -7.31 4.03
CA LYS A 102 -3.58 -6.14 3.33
C LYS A 102 -2.74 -5.26 4.24
N MET A 103 -3.15 -5.07 5.50
CA MET A 103 -2.33 -4.36 6.49
C MET A 103 -1.02 -5.09 6.78
N ASP A 104 -1.03 -6.43 6.87
CA ASP A 104 0.20 -7.21 7.01
C ASP A 104 1.11 -7.09 5.76
N MET A 105 0.52 -7.07 4.56
CA MET A 105 1.26 -6.81 3.31
C MET A 105 1.90 -5.41 3.32
N ILE A 106 1.15 -4.36 3.67
CA ILE A 106 1.68 -3.00 3.81
C ILE A 106 2.86 -2.99 4.78
N LYS A 107 2.70 -3.61 5.96
CA LYS A 107 3.76 -3.70 6.97
C LYS A 107 5.02 -4.38 6.43
N LYS A 108 4.88 -5.47 5.69
CA LYS A 108 6.02 -6.18 5.06
C LYS A 108 6.71 -5.32 4.01
N HIS A 109 5.96 -4.61 3.17
CA HIS A 109 6.53 -3.68 2.20
C HIS A 109 7.28 -2.51 2.88
N LEU A 110 6.72 -1.95 3.96
CA LEU A 110 7.41 -0.92 4.75
C LEU A 110 8.69 -1.44 5.38
N GLN A 111 8.70 -2.67 5.91
CA GLN A 111 9.89 -3.31 6.47
C GLN A 111 11.00 -3.56 5.44
N SER A 112 10.63 -3.78 4.18
CA SER A 112 11.56 -3.90 3.05
C SER A 112 11.88 -2.57 2.37
N TYR A 113 11.41 -1.46 2.94
CA TYR A 113 11.57 -0.10 2.38
C TYR A 113 10.92 0.10 1.00
N ASP A 114 9.99 -0.77 0.60
CA ASP A 114 9.23 -0.65 -0.63
C ASP A 114 7.95 0.16 -0.41
N TYR A 115 8.13 1.47 -0.32
CA TYR A 115 7.03 2.41 -0.07
C TYR A 115 6.03 2.45 -1.21
N HIS A 116 6.50 2.22 -2.45
CA HIS A 116 5.62 2.18 -3.61
C HIS A 116 4.63 1.01 -3.54
N ALA A 117 5.12 -0.20 -3.30
CA ALA A 117 4.25 -1.37 -3.14
C ALA A 117 3.33 -1.24 -1.91
N ALA A 118 3.83 -0.69 -0.80
CA ALA A 118 3.00 -0.40 0.37
C ALA A 118 1.83 0.54 0.02
N LEU A 119 2.09 1.61 -0.72
CA LEU A 119 1.07 2.56 -1.17
C LEU A 119 0.07 1.91 -2.14
N GLN A 120 0.50 1.06 -3.07
CA GLN A 120 -0.41 0.37 -3.98
C GLN A 120 -1.43 -0.48 -3.21
N VAL A 121 -0.96 -1.27 -2.24
CA VAL A 121 -1.86 -2.04 -1.36
C VAL A 121 -2.74 -1.12 -0.52
N GLY A 122 -2.19 0.00 -0.02
CA GLY A 122 -2.92 1.00 0.75
C GLY A 122 -4.08 1.64 -0.02
N ARG A 123 -3.94 1.85 -1.33
CA ARG A 123 -5.01 2.38 -2.19
C ARG A 123 -6.23 1.48 -2.25
N GLU A 124 -6.03 0.17 -2.19
CA GLU A 124 -7.11 -0.80 -2.22
C GLU A 124 -7.95 -0.81 -0.93
N ILE A 125 -7.37 -0.37 0.19
CA ILE A 125 -8.03 -0.29 1.50
C ILE A 125 -8.01 1.13 2.10
N GLN A 126 -8.02 2.15 1.24
CA GLN A 126 -7.90 3.55 1.66
C GLN A 126 -8.97 3.98 2.69
N ARG A 127 -10.19 3.46 2.54
CA ARG A 127 -11.31 3.79 3.45
C ARG A 127 -11.09 3.23 4.85
N GLU A 128 -10.45 2.10 4.94
CA GLU A 128 -10.21 1.33 6.15
C GLU A 128 -8.92 1.76 6.87
N LEU A 129 -7.91 2.21 6.14
CA LEU A 129 -6.66 2.73 6.70
C LEU A 129 -6.85 4.03 7.47
N GLY A 130 -7.89 4.81 7.12
CA GLY A 130 -8.02 6.16 7.60
C GLY A 130 -7.13 7.16 6.81
N LYS A 131 -7.53 8.42 6.90
CA LYS A 131 -6.89 9.47 6.09
C LYS A 131 -5.43 9.70 6.48
N GLU A 132 -5.14 9.73 7.77
CA GLU A 132 -3.80 10.04 8.28
C GLU A 132 -2.77 8.98 7.84
N ASP A 133 -3.08 7.70 8.02
CA ASP A 133 -2.19 6.61 7.64
C ASP A 133 -1.97 6.56 6.13
N TYR A 134 -3.01 6.84 5.35
CA TYR A 134 -2.90 6.93 3.90
C TYR A 134 -2.03 8.09 3.45
N ASP A 135 -2.19 9.27 4.04
CA ASP A 135 -1.38 10.45 3.76
C ASP A 135 0.10 10.19 4.09
N TRP A 136 0.40 9.42 5.14
CA TRP A 136 1.76 8.97 5.45
C TRP A 136 2.35 8.06 4.37
N LEU A 137 1.59 7.13 3.81
CA LEU A 137 2.05 6.26 2.73
C LEU A 137 2.34 7.07 1.46
N GLU A 138 1.48 8.01 1.09
CA GLU A 138 1.70 8.92 -0.05
C GLU A 138 2.96 9.78 0.15
N ALA A 139 3.15 10.33 1.35
CA ALA A 139 4.33 11.14 1.68
C ALA A 139 5.62 10.31 1.66
N ALA A 140 5.58 9.07 2.17
CA ALA A 140 6.74 8.17 2.19
C ALA A 140 7.16 7.75 0.77
N ASP A 141 6.19 7.39 -0.08
CA ASP A 141 6.45 7.07 -1.49
C ASP A 141 7.02 8.27 -2.25
N ALA A 142 6.40 9.45 -2.10
CA ALA A 142 6.88 10.68 -2.71
C ALA A 142 8.32 11.03 -2.26
N ARG A 143 8.63 10.87 -0.97
CA ARG A 143 9.97 11.11 -0.41
C ARG A 143 11.00 10.14 -0.98
N ALA A 144 10.64 8.87 -1.15
CA ALA A 144 11.55 7.86 -1.70
C ALA A 144 12.01 8.17 -3.14
N VAL A 145 11.17 8.86 -3.91
CA VAL A 145 11.47 9.31 -5.28
C VAL A 145 11.87 10.79 -5.38
N LEU A 146 12.07 11.46 -4.24
CA LEU A 146 12.46 12.86 -4.14
C LEU A 146 11.46 13.84 -4.77
N ASP A 147 10.16 13.47 -4.77
CA ASP A 147 9.06 14.34 -5.20
C ASP A 147 8.59 15.22 -4.04
N TRP A 148 9.25 16.37 -3.90
CA TRP A 148 9.02 17.31 -2.79
C TRP A 148 7.63 17.94 -2.78
N GLU A 149 7.08 18.21 -3.95
CA GLU A 149 5.77 18.83 -4.08
C GLU A 149 4.67 17.88 -3.61
N ARG A 150 4.75 16.63 -4.06
CA ARG A 150 3.82 15.58 -3.64
C ARG A 150 3.98 15.27 -2.15
N MET A 151 5.21 15.14 -1.66
CA MET A 151 5.49 14.89 -0.25
C MET A 151 4.86 15.98 0.65
N ASN A 152 5.09 17.27 0.33
CA ASN A 152 4.57 18.38 1.11
C ASN A 152 3.04 18.48 1.10
N ARG A 153 2.38 17.97 0.05
CA ARG A 153 0.91 17.95 -0.06
C ARG A 153 0.27 17.01 0.95
N PHE A 154 0.92 15.90 1.25
CA PHE A 154 0.39 14.84 2.11
C PHE A 154 0.95 14.85 3.52
N LEU A 155 1.96 15.66 3.82
CA LEU A 155 2.46 15.77 5.19
C LEU A 155 1.44 16.46 6.10
N PRO A 156 1.15 15.89 7.28
CA PRO A 156 0.31 16.53 8.29
C PRO A 156 0.96 17.84 8.73
N GLU A 157 0.18 18.92 8.77
CA GLU A 157 0.64 20.29 9.04
C GLU A 157 1.38 20.49 10.38
N ASN A 158 1.28 19.56 11.33
CA ASN A 158 1.76 19.73 12.71
C ASN A 158 2.76 18.68 13.21
N ASN A 159 3.29 17.80 12.37
CA ASN A 159 4.26 16.82 12.85
C ASN A 159 5.70 17.32 12.66
N GLY A 160 6.22 18.00 13.69
CA GLY A 160 7.61 18.49 13.74
C GLY A 160 8.71 17.41 13.67
N VAL A 161 8.35 16.15 13.43
CA VAL A 161 9.28 15.02 13.34
C VAL A 161 9.69 14.71 11.89
N LEU A 162 8.86 15.01 10.91
CA LEU A 162 9.16 14.83 9.49
C LEU A 162 9.12 16.17 8.80
N TRP A 163 10.27 16.66 8.43
CA TRP A 163 10.37 18.01 7.90
C TRP A 163 10.10 18.03 6.40
N PRO A 164 9.23 18.93 5.95
CA PRO A 164 9.19 19.25 4.54
C PRO A 164 10.56 19.79 4.14
N VAL A 165 11.14 19.23 3.08
CA VAL A 165 12.31 19.83 2.46
C VAL A 165 11.86 21.13 1.84
N LYS A 166 12.32 22.25 2.38
CA LYS A 166 12.19 23.52 1.67
C LYS A 166 13.23 23.52 0.59
N ALA A 167 12.81 23.63 -0.66
CA ALA A 167 13.68 23.62 -1.84
C ALA A 167 14.80 24.69 -1.78
N GLU A 168 14.57 25.76 -1.02
CA GLU A 168 15.53 26.83 -0.76
C GLU A 168 16.73 26.38 0.09
N ASN A 169 16.60 25.28 0.84
CA ASN A 169 17.68 24.78 1.69
C ASN A 169 18.47 23.67 1.00
N GLN A 170 19.49 24.05 0.24
CA GLN A 170 20.36 23.12 -0.48
C GLN A 170 20.98 22.02 0.42
N ASN A 171 21.26 22.30 1.70
CA ASN A 171 21.77 21.26 2.62
C ASN A 171 20.74 20.17 2.88
N ARG A 172 19.48 20.56 2.95
CA ARG A 172 18.38 19.60 3.10
C ARG A 172 18.19 18.73 1.86
N VAL A 173 18.29 19.33 0.67
CA VAL A 173 18.20 18.58 -0.59
C VAL A 173 19.28 17.50 -0.66
N LEU A 174 20.54 17.85 -0.31
CA LEU A 174 21.63 16.88 -0.26
C LEU A 174 21.42 15.80 0.80
N LEU A 175 20.89 16.17 1.97
CA LEU A 175 20.60 15.21 3.03
C LEU A 175 19.55 14.21 2.56
N GLU A 176 18.45 14.68 1.97
CA GLU A 176 17.39 13.78 1.46
C GLU A 176 17.88 12.90 0.31
N TYR A 177 18.73 13.45 -0.56
CA TYR A 177 19.38 12.64 -1.59
C TYR A 177 20.27 11.56 -0.96
N THR A 178 21.05 11.88 0.06
CA THR A 178 21.88 10.92 0.80
C THR A 178 21.01 9.83 1.45
N LEU A 179 19.89 10.20 2.05
CA LEU A 179 18.94 9.25 2.62
C LEU A 179 18.32 8.34 1.55
N SER A 180 18.05 8.86 0.35
CA SER A 180 17.58 8.03 -0.77
C SER A 180 18.63 7.01 -1.22
N LEU A 181 19.92 7.35 -1.16
CA LEU A 181 21.02 6.40 -1.40
C LEU A 181 21.09 5.32 -0.32
N ASP A 182 20.90 5.67 0.95
CA ASP A 182 20.83 4.72 2.06
C ASP A 182 19.68 3.71 1.86
N LEU A 183 18.53 4.16 1.37
CA LEU A 183 17.43 3.26 1.00
C LEU A 183 17.82 2.27 -0.09
N LYS A 184 18.58 2.69 -1.10
CA LYS A 184 19.07 1.79 -2.15
C LYS A 184 19.97 0.69 -1.58
N VAL A 185 20.85 1.04 -0.64
CA VAL A 185 21.69 0.07 0.06
C VAL A 185 20.83 -0.91 0.87
N LYS A 186 19.88 -0.42 1.63
CA LYS A 186 18.95 -1.24 2.44
C LYS A 186 18.11 -2.21 1.61
N ARG A 187 17.77 -1.82 0.37
CA ARG A 187 17.07 -2.68 -0.59
C ARG A 187 17.98 -3.64 -1.34
N GLY A 188 19.31 -3.54 -1.18
CA GLY A 188 20.27 -4.33 -1.95
C GLY A 188 20.47 -3.84 -3.39
N GLU A 189 20.01 -2.66 -3.75
CA GLU A 189 20.12 -2.03 -5.08
C GLU A 189 21.52 -1.42 -5.29
N TYR A 190 22.57 -2.22 -5.10
CA TYR A 190 23.97 -1.71 -5.09
C TYR A 190 24.41 -1.10 -6.42
N ALA A 191 23.95 -1.63 -7.55
CA ALA A 191 24.29 -1.08 -8.86
C ALA A 191 23.75 0.35 -9.03
N ASP A 192 22.53 0.60 -8.58
CA ASP A 192 21.91 1.92 -8.63
C ASP A 192 22.51 2.87 -7.60
N PHE A 193 22.88 2.36 -6.42
CA PHE A 193 23.64 3.12 -5.43
C PHE A 193 24.97 3.62 -6.01
N ILE A 194 25.77 2.74 -6.65
CA ILE A 194 27.08 3.11 -7.23
C ILE A 194 26.93 4.17 -8.32
N ARG A 195 25.89 4.07 -9.16
CA ARG A 195 25.62 5.08 -10.18
C ARG A 195 25.22 6.43 -9.57
N ALA A 196 24.43 6.40 -8.52
CA ALA A 196 23.84 7.59 -7.92
C ALA A 196 24.76 8.30 -6.91
N ILE A 197 25.79 7.64 -6.36
CA ILE A 197 26.71 8.26 -5.39
C ILE A 197 27.68 9.25 -6.05
N THR A 198 28.00 9.07 -7.33
CA THR A 198 28.97 9.93 -8.03
C THR A 198 28.56 11.40 -8.08
N PRO A 199 27.31 11.76 -8.45
CA PRO A 199 26.85 13.15 -8.40
C PRO A 199 26.95 13.74 -6.99
N LEU A 200 26.58 12.98 -5.95
CA LEU A 200 26.68 13.44 -4.56
C LEU A 200 28.12 13.82 -4.18
N GLY A 201 29.10 12.98 -4.58
CA GLY A 201 30.50 13.24 -4.35
C GLY A 201 30.97 14.55 -5.01
N VAL A 202 30.55 14.82 -6.23
CA VAL A 202 30.85 16.07 -6.95
C VAL A 202 30.21 17.25 -6.24
N ASP A 203 28.92 17.20 -5.91
CA ASP A 203 28.23 18.30 -5.23
C ASP A 203 28.85 18.64 -3.85
N LEU A 204 29.28 17.62 -3.11
CA LEU A 204 29.95 17.81 -1.83
C LEU A 204 31.30 18.46 -2.00
N LEU A 205 32.11 18.01 -2.98
CA LEU A 205 33.43 18.64 -3.28
C LEU A 205 33.25 20.07 -3.72
N GLU A 206 32.32 20.38 -4.59
CA GLU A 206 32.02 21.76 -5.01
C GLU A 206 31.68 22.66 -3.82
N ARG A 207 30.86 22.15 -2.88
CA ARG A 207 30.52 22.89 -1.66
C ARG A 207 31.70 23.13 -0.75
N VAL A 208 32.54 22.11 -0.53
CA VAL A 208 33.76 22.25 0.30
C VAL A 208 34.67 23.31 -0.31
N ILE A 209 34.89 23.23 -1.62
CA ILE A 209 35.76 24.20 -2.31
C ILE A 209 35.17 25.62 -2.25
N LYS A 210 33.86 25.76 -2.44
CA LYS A 210 33.19 27.05 -2.30
C LYS A 210 33.29 27.60 -0.88
N GLN A 211 33.03 26.77 0.13
CA GLN A 211 32.99 27.21 1.53
C GLN A 211 34.38 27.55 2.09
N TYR A 212 35.39 26.73 1.80
CA TYR A 212 36.72 26.88 2.39
C TYR A 212 37.70 27.67 1.54
N CYS A 213 37.54 27.68 0.23
CA CYS A 213 38.42 28.36 -0.70
C CYS A 213 37.81 29.62 -1.32
N ASN A 214 36.49 29.82 -1.15
CA ASN A 214 35.72 30.86 -1.82
C ASN A 214 35.84 30.82 -3.36
N ILE A 215 35.92 29.60 -3.91
CA ILE A 215 36.02 29.34 -5.35
C ILE A 215 34.70 28.87 -5.86
N HIS A 216 34.17 29.54 -6.87
CA HIS A 216 32.97 29.13 -7.60
C HIS A 216 33.39 28.28 -8.79
N ILE A 217 33.18 26.97 -8.71
CA ILE A 217 33.60 25.99 -9.72
C ILE A 217 32.93 26.23 -11.06
N GLU A 218 31.67 26.73 -11.04
CA GLU A 218 30.89 27.07 -12.24
C GLU A 218 31.65 28.06 -13.16
N ASP A 219 32.50 28.92 -12.63
CA ASP A 219 33.30 29.90 -13.39
C ASP A 219 34.34 29.19 -14.28
N TYR A 220 34.70 27.97 -13.96
CA TYR A 220 35.72 27.17 -14.65
C TYR A 220 35.14 26.15 -15.62
N TYR A 221 33.84 26.12 -15.80
CA TYR A 221 33.20 25.29 -16.83
C TYR A 221 33.39 25.90 -18.22
N SER A 222 33.46 25.05 -19.25
CA SER A 222 33.61 25.46 -20.65
C SER A 222 32.42 26.25 -21.15
N SER A 223 31.19 25.90 -20.70
CA SER A 223 29.96 26.66 -20.91
C SER A 223 29.02 26.46 -19.71
N ARG A 224 28.05 27.35 -19.52
CA ARG A 224 27.03 27.23 -18.43
C ARG A 224 26.19 25.97 -18.54
N ASP A 225 26.01 25.44 -19.75
CA ASP A 225 25.19 24.25 -20.00
C ASP A 225 25.98 22.95 -19.99
N SER A 226 27.32 23.02 -19.99
CA SER A 226 28.19 21.85 -19.95
C SER A 226 29.01 21.87 -18.67
N GLN A 227 28.79 20.94 -17.79
CA GLN A 227 29.62 20.72 -16.57
C GLN A 227 31.01 20.19 -16.90
N LYS A 228 31.56 20.52 -18.09
CA LYS A 228 32.91 20.13 -18.51
C LYS A 228 33.91 21.22 -18.14
N TRP A 229 34.94 20.82 -17.46
CA TRP A 229 36.06 21.70 -17.05
C TRP A 229 36.78 22.30 -18.27
N SER A 230 37.04 23.61 -18.21
CA SER A 230 37.89 24.27 -19.18
C SER A 230 39.33 24.23 -18.67
N ARG A 231 40.17 23.40 -19.31
CA ARG A 231 41.60 23.34 -19.00
C ARG A 231 42.28 24.68 -19.07
N GLY A 232 41.92 25.53 -20.04
CA GLY A 232 42.48 26.87 -20.21
C GLY A 232 42.13 27.81 -19.06
N LYS A 233 40.87 27.78 -18.58
CA LYS A 233 40.47 28.61 -17.43
C LYS A 233 41.15 28.15 -16.15
N LEU A 234 41.33 26.86 -15.93
CA LEU A 234 42.03 26.33 -14.75
C LEU A 234 43.52 26.64 -14.77
N ALA A 235 44.18 26.42 -15.90
CA ALA A 235 45.65 26.67 -16.03
C ALA A 235 46.02 28.11 -15.84
N ASN A 236 45.15 29.06 -16.22
CA ASN A 236 45.36 30.48 -16.10
C ASN A 236 44.90 31.08 -14.74
N SER A 237 44.42 30.23 -13.82
CA SER A 237 43.91 30.65 -12.53
C SER A 237 44.86 30.29 -11.39
N GLU A 238 44.79 31.05 -10.28
CA GLU A 238 45.48 30.70 -9.04
C GLU A 238 44.78 29.59 -8.24
N VAL A 239 43.70 29.03 -8.75
CA VAL A 239 42.86 28.03 -8.06
C VAL A 239 43.69 26.84 -7.59
N LEU A 240 44.54 26.29 -8.45
CA LEU A 240 45.40 25.16 -8.11
C LEU A 240 46.35 25.48 -6.94
N LYS A 241 46.90 26.70 -6.90
CA LYS A 241 47.74 27.12 -5.80
C LYS A 241 46.98 27.32 -4.48
N ILE A 242 45.72 27.79 -4.57
CA ILE A 242 44.85 27.97 -3.40
C ILE A 242 44.44 26.61 -2.85
N LEU A 243 44.05 25.67 -3.71
CA LEU A 243 43.71 24.31 -3.32
C LEU A 243 44.90 23.59 -2.68
N ASP A 244 46.07 23.69 -3.28
CA ASP A 244 47.30 23.10 -2.76
C ASP A 244 47.66 23.63 -1.34
N ARG A 245 47.52 24.95 -1.11
CA ARG A 245 47.77 25.54 0.22
C ARG A 245 46.71 25.15 1.27
N LYS A 246 45.51 24.80 0.88
CA LYS A 246 44.40 24.52 1.81
C LYS A 246 44.32 23.05 2.17
N PHE A 247 44.74 22.17 1.28
CA PHE A 247 44.51 20.72 1.42
C PHE A 247 45.81 19.89 1.45
N ASN A 248 47.00 20.51 1.27
CA ASN A 248 48.31 19.98 1.56
C ASN A 248 48.91 20.69 2.78
#